data_a5fb313ef03c7e777694928b6222a72e
#
_entry.id   a5fb313ef03c7e777694928b6222a72e
#
_cell.length_a   1.000
_cell.length_b   1.000
_cell.length_c   1.000
_cell.angle_alpha   90.00
_cell.angle_beta   90.00
_cell.angle_gamma   90.00
#
_symmetry.space_group_name_H-M   'P 1'
#
loop_
_entity.id
_entity.type
_entity.pdbx_description
1 polymer ?
#
loop_
_entity_poly.entity_id
_entity_poly.type
_entity_poly.pdbx_seq_one_letter_code
_entity_poly.pdbx_strand_id
1 'polypeptide(L)'
;MKILAICNQKGGVGKTTTSINLAASLAYLKKKVLLIDTDPQANATSGVGIDKAAISQSIYNILVDEVNINDVIIKTAYENLDIVPSSIALAGAEVELVSAISREQRMKNAISEINENYDYVVIDCPPSLGLITLNSLTAANGVIIPAQTEYYALEGLSQLMNTFNIVRKHLNSKLDIFGVLLTMTDSRTNISNQVAEQVREHFKDKAFETVIARTVRLSEAPSFGEPIIEYAKNSNGAKQYLALAKEVIERG
;
A
#
# COMPACT_ATOMS: atom_id res chain seq x y z
N MET A 1 1.67 -15.76 -6.08
CA MET A 1 1.90 -14.51 -5.33
C MET A 1 1.47 -13.31 -6.16
N LYS A 2 0.59 -12.47 -5.63
CA LYS A 2 0.12 -11.22 -6.25
C LYS A 2 0.74 -10.03 -5.52
N ILE A 3 1.41 -9.13 -6.24
CA ILE A 3 2.09 -7.96 -5.66
C ILE A 3 1.27 -6.71 -5.97
N LEU A 4 0.77 -6.03 -4.95
CA LEU A 4 -0.11 -4.86 -5.04
C LEU A 4 0.56 -3.65 -4.38
N ALA A 5 0.84 -2.59 -5.15
CA ALA A 5 1.32 -1.32 -4.62
C ALA A 5 0.15 -0.39 -4.30
N ILE A 6 0.11 0.15 -3.08
CA ILE A 6 -0.88 1.14 -2.68
C ILE A 6 -0.27 2.52 -2.87
N CYS A 7 -0.64 3.20 -3.94
CA CYS A 7 0.07 4.39 -4.38
C CYS A 7 -0.88 5.57 -4.70
N ASN A 8 -0.53 6.76 -4.23
CA ASN A 8 -1.10 8.03 -4.64
C ASN A 8 -0.13 9.14 -4.22
N GLN A 9 0.06 10.15 -5.06
CA GLN A 9 0.92 11.30 -4.77
C GLN A 9 0.36 12.20 -3.67
N LYS A 10 -0.97 12.31 -3.57
CA LYS A 10 -1.62 13.14 -2.55
C LYS A 10 -1.40 12.53 -1.16
N GLY A 11 -0.90 13.35 -0.23
CA GLY A 11 -0.82 12.99 1.19
C GLY A 11 -2.22 12.87 1.81
N GLY A 12 -2.36 12.04 2.84
CA GLY A 12 -3.59 11.95 3.62
C GLY A 12 -4.79 11.26 2.95
N VAL A 13 -4.64 10.63 1.77
CA VAL A 13 -5.75 9.93 1.09
C VAL A 13 -6.01 8.51 1.63
N GLY A 14 -5.30 8.08 2.68
CA GLY A 14 -5.50 6.78 3.29
C GLY A 14 -4.67 5.65 2.67
N LYS A 15 -3.51 5.92 2.06
CA LYS A 15 -2.59 4.88 1.55
C LYS A 15 -2.22 3.89 2.64
N THR A 16 -1.53 4.34 3.66
CA THR A 16 -1.07 3.51 4.79
C THR A 16 -2.22 2.82 5.50
N THR A 17 -3.33 3.54 5.74
CA THR A 17 -4.54 2.95 6.32
C THR A 17 -5.06 1.80 5.45
N THR A 18 -5.05 1.97 4.12
CA THR A 18 -5.48 0.92 3.19
C THR A 18 -4.48 -0.23 3.17
N SER A 19 -3.18 0.04 3.15
CA SER A 19 -2.13 -0.99 3.14
C SER A 19 -2.23 -1.90 4.36
N ILE A 20 -2.30 -1.33 5.56
CA ILE A 20 -2.44 -2.06 6.83
C ILE A 20 -3.72 -2.89 6.83
N ASN A 21 -4.85 -2.24 6.58
CA ASN A 21 -6.15 -2.88 6.80
C ASN A 21 -6.52 -3.86 5.68
N LEU A 22 -6.07 -3.65 4.44
CA LEU A 22 -6.19 -4.64 3.38
C LEU A 22 -5.33 -5.86 3.68
N ALA A 23 -4.04 -5.67 4.05
CA ALA A 23 -3.15 -6.78 4.39
C ALA A 23 -3.70 -7.60 5.57
N ALA A 24 -4.13 -6.96 6.65
CA ALA A 24 -4.73 -7.63 7.80
C ALA A 24 -6.05 -8.34 7.46
N SER A 25 -6.89 -7.73 6.60
CA SER A 25 -8.16 -8.36 6.18
C SER A 25 -7.94 -9.56 5.26
N LEU A 26 -6.94 -9.53 4.38
CA LEU A 26 -6.53 -10.68 3.57
C LEU A 26 -6.01 -11.81 4.48
N ALA A 27 -5.16 -11.48 5.46
CA ALA A 27 -4.64 -12.44 6.44
C ALA A 27 -5.77 -13.06 7.28
N TYR A 28 -6.74 -12.27 7.71
CA TYR A 28 -7.96 -12.75 8.39
C TYR A 28 -8.76 -13.74 7.53
N LEU A 29 -8.78 -13.54 6.21
CA LEU A 29 -9.35 -14.47 5.22
C LEU A 29 -8.41 -15.64 4.87
N LYS A 30 -7.41 -15.91 5.73
CA LYS A 30 -6.48 -17.04 5.61
C LYS A 30 -5.57 -17.01 4.39
N LYS A 31 -5.31 -15.81 3.83
CA LYS A 31 -4.24 -15.61 2.86
C LYS A 31 -2.93 -15.31 3.58
N LYS A 32 -1.83 -15.86 3.10
CA LYS A 32 -0.48 -15.48 3.58
C LYS A 32 -0.08 -14.15 2.95
N VAL A 33 0.19 -13.14 3.77
CA VAL A 33 0.41 -11.76 3.32
C VAL A 33 1.73 -11.22 3.86
N LEU A 34 2.52 -10.61 2.97
CA LEU A 34 3.65 -9.78 3.34
C LEU A 34 3.29 -8.31 3.10
N LEU A 35 3.33 -7.51 4.15
CA LEU A 35 3.27 -6.05 4.06
C LEU A 35 4.69 -5.50 3.91
N ILE A 36 4.94 -4.63 2.93
CA ILE A 36 6.22 -3.93 2.77
C ILE A 36 5.95 -2.45 2.98
N ASP A 37 6.53 -1.88 4.04
CA ASP A 37 6.44 -0.45 4.32
C ASP A 37 7.59 0.28 3.62
N THR A 38 7.28 1.20 2.71
CA THR A 38 8.27 1.98 1.96
C THR A 38 8.19 3.48 2.22
N ASP A 39 7.47 3.88 3.29
CA ASP A 39 7.45 5.28 3.74
C ASP A 39 8.50 5.47 4.87
N PRO A 40 9.42 6.45 4.78
CA PRO A 40 10.37 6.76 5.84
C PRO A 40 9.72 7.07 7.21
N GLN A 41 8.45 7.46 7.21
CA GLN A 41 7.70 7.67 8.45
C GLN A 41 7.37 6.37 9.19
N ALA A 42 7.48 5.21 8.52
CA ALA A 42 7.25 3.89 9.09
C ALA A 42 5.86 3.75 9.77
N ASN A 43 4.83 4.35 9.16
CA ASN A 43 3.49 4.34 9.73
C ASN A 43 2.79 2.99 9.53
N ALA A 44 3.06 2.26 8.44
CA ALA A 44 2.55 0.91 8.28
C ALA A 44 3.21 -0.04 9.28
N THR A 45 4.50 0.16 9.54
CA THR A 45 5.28 -0.59 10.52
C THR A 45 4.68 -0.49 11.93
N SER A 46 4.50 0.74 12.44
CA SER A 46 3.88 0.93 13.77
C SER A 46 2.40 0.53 13.79
N GLY A 47 1.70 0.68 12.68
CA GLY A 47 0.27 0.36 12.58
C GLY A 47 -0.06 -1.14 12.60
N VAL A 48 0.95 -2.01 12.52
CA VAL A 48 0.83 -3.47 12.77
C VAL A 48 1.57 -3.89 14.05
N GLY A 49 1.84 -2.96 14.96
CA GLY A 49 2.35 -3.23 16.28
C GLY A 49 3.87 -3.43 16.39
N ILE A 50 4.65 -3.10 15.37
CA ILE A 50 6.11 -3.19 15.42
C ILE A 50 6.69 -1.90 16.01
N ASP A 51 7.49 -2.04 17.07
CA ASP A 51 8.21 -0.92 17.66
C ASP A 51 9.33 -0.45 16.74
N LYS A 52 9.21 0.79 16.24
CA LYS A 52 10.21 1.40 15.35
C LYS A 52 11.61 1.48 15.99
N ALA A 53 11.70 1.60 17.32
CA ALA A 53 12.97 1.69 18.03
C ALA A 53 13.70 0.33 18.14
N ALA A 54 12.98 -0.78 17.99
CA ALA A 54 13.53 -2.13 18.06
C ALA A 54 13.99 -2.66 16.68
N ILE A 55 13.78 -1.91 15.59
CA ILE A 55 14.11 -2.35 14.24
C ILE A 55 15.63 -2.23 14.02
N SER A 56 16.28 -3.38 13.76
CA SER A 56 17.72 -3.44 13.41
C SER A 56 17.97 -3.33 11.91
N GLN A 57 17.09 -3.88 11.10
CA GLN A 57 17.14 -3.85 9.63
C GLN A 57 15.75 -3.52 9.05
N SER A 58 15.74 -2.81 7.94
CA SER A 58 14.52 -2.31 7.31
C SER A 58 14.61 -2.41 5.79
N ILE A 59 13.57 -1.98 5.10
CA ILE A 59 13.59 -1.86 3.64
C ILE A 59 14.76 -1.02 3.10
N TYR A 60 15.28 -0.08 3.89
CA TYR A 60 16.49 0.66 3.54
C TYR A 60 17.67 -0.29 3.26
N ASN A 61 17.94 -1.23 4.16
CA ASN A 61 19.05 -2.17 4.03
C ASN A 61 18.88 -3.11 2.81
N ILE A 62 17.64 -3.46 2.47
CA ILE A 62 17.35 -4.23 1.24
C ILE A 62 17.68 -3.39 -0.01
N LEU A 63 17.24 -2.14 -0.06
CA LEU A 63 17.37 -1.32 -1.26
C LEU A 63 18.77 -0.75 -1.44
N VAL A 64 19.45 -0.38 -0.37
CA VAL A 64 20.77 0.29 -0.41
C VAL A 64 21.90 -0.71 -0.19
N ASP A 65 21.85 -1.49 0.87
CA ASP A 65 22.91 -2.41 1.28
C ASP A 65 22.79 -3.81 0.65
N GLU A 66 21.75 -4.08 -0.13
CA GLU A 66 21.46 -5.37 -0.78
C GLU A 66 21.36 -6.54 0.22
N VAL A 67 20.88 -6.26 1.44
CA VAL A 67 20.60 -7.30 2.44
C VAL A 67 19.46 -8.19 1.94
N ASN A 68 19.58 -9.50 2.17
CA ASN A 68 18.54 -10.44 1.74
C ASN A 68 17.21 -10.15 2.44
N ILE A 69 16.13 -10.07 1.70
CA ILE A 69 14.80 -9.73 2.22
C ILE A 69 14.33 -10.69 3.32
N ASN A 70 14.73 -11.97 3.23
CA ASN A 70 14.35 -12.99 4.23
C ASN A 70 14.94 -12.69 5.62
N ASP A 71 16.05 -11.95 5.70
CA ASP A 71 16.68 -11.57 6.97
C ASP A 71 16.00 -10.34 7.60
N VAL A 72 15.18 -9.62 6.83
CA VAL A 72 14.51 -8.38 7.23
C VAL A 72 13.03 -8.59 7.55
N ILE A 73 12.42 -9.67 7.05
CA ILE A 73 11.01 -9.99 7.30
C ILE A 73 10.80 -10.25 8.79
N ILE A 74 9.82 -9.56 9.38
CA ILE A 74 9.41 -9.71 10.78
C ILE A 74 8.00 -10.30 10.83
N LYS A 75 7.80 -11.30 11.68
CA LYS A 75 6.48 -11.83 11.98
C LYS A 75 5.73 -10.88 12.88
N THR A 76 4.50 -10.54 12.49
CA THR A 76 3.62 -9.73 13.33
C THR A 76 2.89 -10.57 14.38
N ALA A 77 2.17 -9.92 15.27
CA ALA A 77 1.27 -10.62 16.21
C ALA A 77 0.03 -11.21 15.51
N TYR A 78 -0.20 -10.90 14.24
CA TYR A 78 -1.39 -11.31 13.48
C TYR A 78 -1.07 -12.52 12.61
N GLU A 79 -1.86 -13.59 12.77
CA GLU A 79 -1.70 -14.82 11.99
C GLU A 79 -1.74 -14.53 10.48
N ASN A 80 -0.83 -15.12 9.72
CA ASN A 80 -0.67 -14.97 8.26
C ASN A 80 -0.30 -13.57 7.77
N LEU A 81 0.15 -12.65 8.64
CA LEU A 81 0.63 -11.33 8.28
C LEU A 81 2.06 -11.13 8.76
N ASP A 82 2.98 -10.99 7.83
CA ASP A 82 4.37 -10.62 8.09
C ASP A 82 4.65 -9.22 7.52
N ILE A 83 5.74 -8.59 7.95
CA ILE A 83 6.13 -7.26 7.47
C ILE A 83 7.63 -7.15 7.17
N VAL A 84 7.96 -6.42 6.09
CA VAL A 84 9.26 -5.76 5.92
C VAL A 84 9.09 -4.33 6.45
N PRO A 85 9.73 -3.99 7.57
CA PRO A 85 9.53 -2.69 8.20
C PRO A 85 10.27 -1.58 7.46
N SER A 86 9.83 -0.34 7.67
CA SER A 86 10.55 0.87 7.26
C SER A 86 11.25 1.54 8.46
N SER A 87 12.14 2.47 8.13
CA SER A 87 12.83 3.30 9.10
C SER A 87 13.12 4.69 8.53
N ILE A 88 13.46 5.64 9.39
CA ILE A 88 13.82 7.01 8.97
C ILE A 88 15.04 7.04 8.04
N ALA A 89 15.93 6.04 8.10
CA ALA A 89 17.07 5.92 7.21
C ALA A 89 16.66 5.89 5.72
N LEU A 90 15.46 5.38 5.42
CA LEU A 90 14.93 5.32 4.06
C LEU A 90 14.82 6.72 3.39
N ALA A 91 14.75 7.80 4.17
CA ALA A 91 14.76 9.15 3.62
C ALA A 91 16.07 9.48 2.86
N GLY A 92 17.20 8.86 3.23
CA GLY A 92 18.47 8.99 2.54
C GLY A 92 18.60 8.13 1.29
N ALA A 93 17.83 7.06 1.20
CA ALA A 93 17.95 6.06 0.13
C ALA A 93 17.72 6.65 -1.28
N GLU A 94 16.87 7.67 -1.44
CA GLU A 94 16.65 8.30 -2.75
C GLU A 94 17.92 8.96 -3.31
N VAL A 95 18.79 9.49 -2.44
CA VAL A 95 20.08 10.09 -2.84
C VAL A 95 21.12 9.00 -3.10
N GLU A 96 21.21 8.02 -2.21
CA GLU A 96 22.20 6.94 -2.27
C GLU A 96 21.98 6.03 -3.48
N LEU A 97 20.74 5.75 -3.83
CA LEU A 97 20.36 4.95 -4.99
C LEU A 97 20.64 5.63 -6.33
N VAL A 98 20.89 6.95 -6.39
CA VAL A 98 21.14 7.66 -7.67
C VAL A 98 22.27 7.04 -8.46
N SER A 99 23.35 6.62 -7.79
CA SER A 99 24.53 6.01 -8.41
C SER A 99 24.48 4.48 -8.51
N ALA A 100 23.46 3.85 -7.95
CA ALA A 100 23.35 2.39 -7.91
C ALA A 100 22.96 1.81 -9.27
N ILE A 101 23.58 0.69 -9.63
CA ILE A 101 23.24 -0.08 -10.83
C ILE A 101 21.87 -0.74 -10.63
N SER A 102 21.04 -0.70 -11.69
CA SER A 102 19.68 -1.29 -11.67
C SER A 102 18.80 -0.79 -10.50
N ARG A 103 19.01 0.45 -10.09
CA ARG A 103 18.39 1.08 -8.92
C ARG A 103 16.86 1.00 -8.89
N GLU A 104 16.21 0.96 -10.05
CA GLU A 104 14.75 0.86 -10.16
C GLU A 104 14.24 -0.58 -10.00
N GLN A 105 15.13 -1.59 -9.99
CA GLN A 105 14.79 -3.00 -9.93
C GLN A 105 15.13 -3.67 -8.57
N ARG A 106 15.71 -2.93 -7.63
CA ARG A 106 16.15 -3.45 -6.33
C ARG A 106 15.03 -4.18 -5.55
N MET A 107 13.87 -3.55 -5.45
CA MET A 107 12.69 -4.14 -4.81
C MET A 107 12.22 -5.41 -5.52
N LYS A 108 12.15 -5.37 -6.86
CA LYS A 108 11.73 -6.52 -7.67
C LYS A 108 12.67 -7.70 -7.48
N ASN A 109 13.97 -7.46 -7.49
CA ASN A 109 14.97 -8.49 -7.27
C ASN A 109 14.83 -9.09 -5.87
N ALA A 110 14.75 -8.24 -4.85
CA ALA A 110 14.58 -8.69 -3.47
C ALA A 110 13.31 -9.55 -3.28
N ILE A 111 12.17 -9.12 -3.84
CA ILE A 111 10.92 -9.90 -3.75
C ILE A 111 11.03 -11.25 -4.45
N SER A 112 11.86 -11.38 -5.50
CA SER A 112 12.08 -12.65 -6.18
C SER A 112 12.88 -13.67 -5.35
N GLU A 113 13.57 -13.22 -4.31
CA GLU A 113 14.37 -14.05 -3.38
C GLU A 113 13.58 -14.52 -2.15
N ILE A 114 12.30 -14.16 -2.02
CA ILE A 114 11.47 -14.56 -0.89
C ILE A 114 11.32 -16.09 -0.87
N ASN A 115 11.67 -16.70 0.26
CA ASN A 115 11.62 -18.15 0.46
C ASN A 115 10.22 -18.64 0.83
N GLU A 116 9.41 -17.84 1.54
CA GLU A 116 8.07 -18.22 1.95
C GLU A 116 7.05 -18.03 0.81
N ASN A 117 6.02 -18.89 0.81
CA ASN A 117 4.93 -18.80 -0.17
C ASN A 117 3.85 -17.83 0.31
N TYR A 118 3.99 -16.54 -0.01
CA TYR A 118 2.91 -15.56 0.19
C TYR A 118 1.90 -15.62 -0.94
N ASP A 119 0.61 -15.47 -0.60
CA ASP A 119 -0.45 -15.28 -1.59
C ASP A 119 -0.41 -13.84 -2.13
N TYR A 120 -0.19 -12.87 -1.23
CA TYR A 120 -0.16 -11.45 -1.52
C TYR A 120 1.07 -10.76 -0.93
N VAL A 121 1.61 -9.80 -1.67
CA VAL A 121 2.53 -8.77 -1.16
C VAL A 121 1.83 -7.43 -1.32
N VAL A 122 1.67 -6.68 -0.24
CA VAL A 122 1.10 -5.33 -0.22
C VAL A 122 2.21 -4.34 0.07
N ILE A 123 2.45 -3.39 -0.84
CA ILE A 123 3.50 -2.38 -0.70
C ILE A 123 2.85 -1.04 -0.37
N ASP A 124 3.14 -0.48 0.82
CA ASP A 124 2.74 0.87 1.22
C ASP A 124 3.70 1.90 0.65
N CYS A 125 3.25 2.71 -0.30
CA CYS A 125 4.09 3.70 -0.97
C CYS A 125 4.06 5.07 -0.27
N PRO A 126 5.20 5.80 -0.24
CA PRO A 126 5.24 7.18 0.24
C PRO A 126 4.42 8.12 -0.67
N PRO A 127 4.15 9.36 -0.24
CA PRO A 127 3.43 10.33 -1.07
C PRO A 127 4.29 10.96 -2.20
N SER A 128 5.56 10.58 -2.31
CA SER A 128 6.46 11.01 -3.38
C SER A 128 6.37 10.07 -4.59
N LEU A 129 6.71 10.57 -5.78
CA LEU A 129 6.90 9.76 -6.99
C LEU A 129 8.39 9.57 -7.31
N GLY A 130 9.24 9.46 -6.29
CA GLY A 130 10.68 9.28 -6.38
C GLY A 130 11.11 7.83 -6.66
N LEU A 131 12.41 7.54 -6.46
CA LEU A 131 13.00 6.22 -6.74
C LEU A 131 12.37 5.10 -5.91
N ILE A 132 11.94 5.36 -4.69
CA ILE A 132 11.28 4.37 -3.83
C ILE A 132 9.95 3.94 -4.45
N THR A 133 9.14 4.90 -4.89
CA THR A 133 7.87 4.59 -5.58
C THR A 133 8.10 3.91 -6.92
N LEU A 134 9.14 4.31 -7.68
CA LEU A 134 9.51 3.61 -8.92
C LEU A 134 9.88 2.15 -8.66
N ASN A 135 10.62 1.85 -7.59
CA ASN A 135 10.92 0.48 -7.17
C ASN A 135 9.66 -0.32 -6.85
N SER A 136 8.74 0.27 -6.09
CA SER A 136 7.46 -0.35 -5.72
C SER A 136 6.63 -0.69 -6.96
N LEU A 137 6.49 0.25 -7.91
CA LEU A 137 5.75 0.05 -9.16
C LEU A 137 6.45 -0.93 -10.11
N THR A 138 7.79 -0.96 -10.12
CA THR A 138 8.57 -1.90 -10.94
C THR A 138 8.40 -3.35 -10.46
N ALA A 139 8.21 -3.54 -9.16
CA ALA A 139 7.97 -4.86 -8.55
C ALA A 139 6.50 -5.31 -8.63
N ALA A 140 5.55 -4.38 -8.67
CA ALA A 140 4.13 -4.67 -8.54
C ALA A 140 3.53 -5.34 -9.78
N ASN A 141 2.52 -6.20 -9.56
CA ASN A 141 1.62 -6.69 -10.63
C ASN A 141 0.48 -5.71 -10.87
N GLY A 142 0.03 -5.01 -9.82
CA GLY A 142 -1.06 -4.07 -9.90
C GLY A 142 -0.94 -2.93 -8.90
N VAL A 143 -1.58 -1.82 -9.23
CA VAL A 143 -1.66 -0.64 -8.37
C VAL A 143 -3.08 -0.46 -7.87
N ILE A 144 -3.25 -0.35 -6.55
CA ILE A 144 -4.47 0.15 -5.93
C ILE A 144 -4.26 1.62 -5.64
N ILE A 145 -5.18 2.46 -6.08
CA ILE A 145 -5.11 3.90 -5.97
C ILE A 145 -6.19 4.39 -5.00
N PRO A 146 -5.87 4.66 -3.72
CA PRO A 146 -6.80 5.30 -2.81
C PRO A 146 -7.07 6.73 -3.26
N ALA A 147 -8.33 7.09 -3.46
CA ALA A 147 -8.78 8.41 -3.90
C ALA A 147 -9.80 8.97 -2.90
N GLN A 148 -9.47 10.09 -2.26
CA GLN A 148 -10.40 10.77 -1.37
C GLN A 148 -11.47 11.49 -2.18
N THR A 149 -12.74 11.44 -1.73
CA THR A 149 -13.87 12.08 -2.42
C THR A 149 -13.92 13.60 -2.20
N GLU A 150 -12.87 14.31 -2.67
CA GLU A 150 -12.71 15.75 -2.63
C GLU A 150 -12.53 16.32 -4.05
N TYR A 151 -12.81 17.61 -4.23
CA TYR A 151 -12.84 18.29 -5.52
C TYR A 151 -11.60 18.07 -6.42
N TYR A 152 -10.41 17.99 -5.82
CA TYR A 152 -9.15 17.80 -6.56
C TYR A 152 -8.73 16.32 -6.69
N ALA A 153 -9.63 15.38 -6.48
CA ALA A 153 -9.29 13.95 -6.51
C ALA A 153 -8.71 13.49 -7.86
N LEU A 154 -9.28 13.94 -8.96
CA LEU A 154 -8.86 13.56 -10.32
C LEU A 154 -7.58 14.27 -10.78
N GLU A 155 -7.32 15.50 -10.32
CA GLU A 155 -6.11 16.23 -10.69
C GLU A 155 -4.85 15.55 -10.13
N GLY A 156 -4.89 15.10 -8.87
CA GLY A 156 -3.79 14.34 -8.25
C GLY A 156 -3.51 13.00 -8.90
N LEU A 157 -4.48 12.43 -9.62
CA LEU A 157 -4.30 11.16 -10.34
C LEU A 157 -3.50 11.32 -11.65
N SER A 158 -3.55 12.48 -12.29
CA SER A 158 -2.89 12.71 -13.59
C SER A 158 -1.36 12.53 -13.50
N GLN A 159 -0.71 13.02 -12.45
CA GLN A 159 0.72 12.88 -12.26
C GLN A 159 1.11 11.44 -11.93
N LEU A 160 0.32 10.76 -11.09
CA LEU A 160 0.51 9.33 -10.84
C LEU A 160 0.39 8.52 -12.14
N MET A 161 -0.61 8.84 -12.98
CA MET A 161 -0.80 8.16 -14.27
C MET A 161 0.36 8.37 -15.23
N ASN A 162 0.99 9.55 -15.22
CA ASN A 162 2.20 9.78 -16.01
C ASN A 162 3.35 8.88 -15.55
N THR A 163 3.62 8.81 -14.24
CA THR A 163 4.65 7.94 -13.66
C THR A 163 4.33 6.46 -13.94
N PHE A 164 3.08 6.05 -13.75
CA PHE A 164 2.59 4.71 -14.07
C PHE A 164 2.88 4.33 -15.52
N ASN A 165 2.56 5.21 -16.47
CA ASN A 165 2.79 4.96 -17.89
C ASN A 165 4.29 4.87 -18.24
N ILE A 166 5.15 5.67 -17.60
CA ILE A 166 6.62 5.58 -17.76
C ILE A 166 7.10 4.21 -17.26
N VAL A 167 6.70 3.81 -16.05
CA VAL A 167 7.08 2.50 -15.48
C VAL A 167 6.59 1.36 -16.37
N ARG A 168 5.32 1.38 -16.78
CA ARG A 168 4.74 0.36 -17.65
C ARG A 168 5.47 0.24 -18.99
N LYS A 169 5.88 1.36 -19.55
CA LYS A 169 6.58 1.38 -20.85
C LYS A 169 8.03 0.90 -20.76
N HIS A 170 8.75 1.23 -19.70
CA HIS A 170 10.22 1.09 -19.66
C HIS A 170 10.73 0.07 -18.63
N LEU A 171 10.00 -0.18 -17.53
CA LEU A 171 10.49 -0.96 -16.39
C LEU A 171 9.64 -2.22 -16.12
N ASN A 172 8.32 -2.14 -16.27
CA ASN A 172 7.40 -3.22 -15.93
C ASN A 172 6.17 -3.24 -16.86
N SER A 173 6.28 -3.89 -18.02
CA SER A 173 5.21 -3.96 -19.02
C SER A 173 3.94 -4.69 -18.55
N LYS A 174 4.03 -5.44 -17.44
CA LYS A 174 2.90 -6.18 -16.86
C LYS A 174 2.15 -5.37 -15.79
N LEU A 175 2.65 -4.19 -15.43
CA LEU A 175 1.99 -3.33 -14.46
C LEU A 175 0.62 -2.89 -14.96
N ASP A 176 -0.42 -3.08 -14.15
CA ASP A 176 -1.78 -2.63 -14.46
C ASP A 176 -2.41 -1.88 -13.27
N ILE A 177 -3.44 -1.08 -13.54
CA ILE A 177 -4.28 -0.52 -12.50
C ILE A 177 -5.16 -1.66 -11.99
N PHE A 178 -4.92 -2.12 -10.77
CA PHE A 178 -5.72 -3.15 -10.14
C PHE A 178 -7.09 -2.61 -9.70
N GLY A 179 -7.08 -1.39 -9.17
CA GLY A 179 -8.32 -0.69 -8.87
C GLY A 179 -8.14 0.70 -8.25
N VAL A 180 -9.19 1.51 -8.33
CA VAL A 180 -9.28 2.80 -7.64
C VAL A 180 -10.25 2.66 -6.49
N LEU A 181 -9.77 2.94 -5.27
CA LEU A 181 -10.54 2.83 -4.03
C LEU A 181 -10.98 4.21 -3.54
N LEU A 182 -12.28 4.43 -3.47
CA LEU A 182 -12.81 5.64 -2.87
C LEU A 182 -12.67 5.58 -1.34
N THR A 183 -12.00 6.57 -0.76
CA THR A 183 -11.72 6.66 0.66
C THR A 183 -12.33 7.92 1.27
N MET A 184 -12.52 7.87 2.61
CA MET A 184 -13.05 9.00 3.40
C MET A 184 -14.38 9.52 2.84
N THR A 185 -15.19 8.63 2.27
CA THR A 185 -16.49 9.00 1.70
C THR A 185 -17.44 9.50 2.78
N ASP A 186 -18.23 10.52 2.45
CA ASP A 186 -19.36 10.99 3.26
C ASP A 186 -20.60 11.12 2.36
N SER A 187 -21.49 10.14 2.43
CA SER A 187 -22.71 10.08 1.61
C SER A 187 -23.68 11.22 1.84
N ARG A 188 -23.52 11.99 2.93
CA ARG A 188 -24.35 13.15 3.25
C ARG A 188 -24.00 14.40 2.43
N THR A 189 -22.83 14.41 1.77
CA THR A 189 -22.36 15.56 1.01
C THR A 189 -22.47 15.32 -0.49
N ASN A 190 -23.02 16.33 -1.20
CA ASN A 190 -23.15 16.27 -2.66
C ASN A 190 -21.80 16.12 -3.36
N ILE A 191 -20.76 16.81 -2.86
CA ILE A 191 -19.43 16.77 -3.44
C ILE A 191 -18.85 15.34 -3.42
N SER A 192 -19.02 14.61 -2.30
CA SER A 192 -18.55 13.23 -2.20
C SER A 192 -19.24 12.31 -3.21
N ASN A 193 -20.54 12.49 -3.41
CA ASN A 193 -21.31 11.70 -4.38
C ASN A 193 -20.91 12.03 -5.82
N GLN A 194 -20.77 13.29 -6.17
CA GLN A 194 -20.33 13.74 -7.51
C GLN A 194 -18.92 13.22 -7.86
N VAL A 195 -17.97 13.33 -6.93
CA VAL A 195 -16.61 12.80 -7.15
C VAL A 195 -16.62 11.29 -7.30
N ALA A 196 -17.44 10.58 -6.50
CA ALA A 196 -17.59 9.14 -6.61
C ALA A 196 -18.13 8.71 -7.99
N GLU A 197 -19.12 9.42 -8.52
CA GLU A 197 -19.65 9.18 -9.87
C GLU A 197 -18.57 9.44 -10.94
N GLN A 198 -17.87 10.56 -10.89
CA GLN A 198 -16.79 10.87 -11.84
C GLN A 198 -15.68 9.82 -11.85
N VAL A 199 -15.27 9.34 -10.67
CA VAL A 199 -14.26 8.27 -10.57
C VAL A 199 -14.78 6.98 -11.17
N ARG A 200 -16.04 6.62 -10.92
CA ARG A 200 -16.64 5.40 -11.52
C ARG A 200 -16.81 5.52 -13.03
N GLU A 201 -17.22 6.65 -13.55
CA GLU A 201 -17.31 6.90 -14.99
C GLU A 201 -15.96 6.81 -15.69
N HIS A 202 -14.92 7.40 -15.07
CA HIS A 202 -13.57 7.44 -15.64
C HIS A 202 -12.86 6.08 -15.59
N PHE A 203 -12.93 5.38 -14.45
CA PHE A 203 -12.21 4.12 -14.22
C PHE A 203 -13.05 2.87 -14.45
N LYS A 204 -14.35 2.99 -14.61
CA LYS A 204 -15.29 1.91 -14.94
C LYS A 204 -15.08 0.67 -14.05
N ASP A 205 -14.79 -0.46 -14.66
CA ASP A 205 -14.50 -1.75 -14.03
C ASP A 205 -13.27 -1.73 -13.09
N LYS A 206 -12.39 -0.74 -13.26
CA LYS A 206 -11.26 -0.53 -12.33
C LYS A 206 -11.67 0.20 -11.04
N ALA A 207 -12.80 0.87 -10.95
CA ALA A 207 -13.28 1.39 -9.68
C ALA A 207 -13.74 0.22 -8.79
N PHE A 208 -13.31 0.21 -7.50
CA PHE A 208 -13.85 -0.76 -6.55
C PHE A 208 -15.32 -0.44 -6.25
N GLU A 209 -16.14 -1.48 -6.10
CA GLU A 209 -17.50 -1.32 -5.60
C GLU A 209 -17.48 -0.91 -4.12
N THR A 210 -16.55 -1.50 -3.38
CA THR A 210 -16.28 -1.17 -1.98
C THR A 210 -15.78 0.26 -1.85
N VAL A 211 -16.34 1.00 -0.88
CA VAL A 211 -15.90 2.35 -0.51
C VAL A 211 -15.54 2.38 0.98
N ILE A 212 -14.56 3.18 1.36
CA ILE A 212 -14.15 3.36 2.74
C ILE A 212 -14.67 4.70 3.25
N ALA A 213 -15.62 4.65 4.18
CA ALA A 213 -16.19 5.84 4.78
C ALA A 213 -15.21 6.46 5.80
N ARG A 214 -15.32 7.77 6.00
CA ARG A 214 -14.59 8.45 7.07
C ARG A 214 -15.11 7.98 8.42
N THR A 215 -14.23 7.39 9.24
CA THR A 215 -14.57 6.97 10.60
C THR A 215 -13.45 7.29 11.58
N VAL A 216 -13.82 7.70 12.80
CA VAL A 216 -12.87 8.00 13.88
C VAL A 216 -12.06 6.75 14.25
N ARG A 217 -12.68 5.57 14.23
CA ARG A 217 -12.02 4.31 14.58
C ARG A 217 -10.83 3.97 13.68
N LEU A 218 -10.92 4.28 12.36
CA LEU A 218 -9.79 4.10 11.43
C LEU A 218 -8.63 5.06 11.72
N SER A 219 -8.91 6.22 12.31
CA SER A 219 -7.87 7.17 12.70
C SER A 219 -7.25 6.83 14.08
N GLU A 220 -7.99 6.19 14.95
CA GLU A 220 -7.54 5.78 16.30
C GLU A 220 -6.68 4.51 16.26
N ALA A 221 -7.07 3.51 15.49
CA ALA A 221 -6.45 2.18 15.45
C ALA A 221 -4.91 2.21 15.32
N PRO A 222 -4.29 3.04 14.46
CA PRO A 222 -2.83 3.13 14.35
C PRO A 222 -2.13 3.58 15.64
N SER A 223 -2.82 4.36 16.51
CA SER A 223 -2.26 4.79 17.79
C SER A 223 -2.11 3.64 18.80
N PHE A 224 -2.80 2.54 18.55
CA PHE A 224 -2.71 1.31 19.33
C PHE A 224 -1.83 0.25 18.67
N GLY A 225 -1.31 0.53 17.46
CA GLY A 225 -0.54 -0.44 16.68
C GLY A 225 -1.39 -1.61 16.18
N GLU A 226 -2.69 -1.41 16.01
CA GLU A 226 -3.63 -2.45 15.65
C GLU A 226 -4.34 -2.15 14.31
N PRO A 227 -4.43 -3.12 13.39
CA PRO A 227 -5.35 -3.04 12.25
C PRO A 227 -6.80 -2.94 12.73
N ILE A 228 -7.67 -2.29 11.94
CA ILE A 228 -9.07 -2.03 12.34
C ILE A 228 -9.85 -3.32 12.66
N ILE A 229 -9.51 -4.43 12.01
CA ILE A 229 -10.19 -5.71 12.21
C ILE A 229 -9.92 -6.30 13.59
N GLU A 230 -8.80 -5.94 14.22
CA GLU A 230 -8.45 -6.30 15.60
C GLU A 230 -8.93 -5.23 16.57
N TYR A 231 -8.65 -3.95 16.30
CA TYR A 231 -9.01 -2.83 17.17
C TYR A 231 -10.52 -2.67 17.35
N ALA A 232 -11.31 -2.83 16.28
CA ALA A 232 -12.77 -2.62 16.30
C ALA A 232 -13.48 -3.50 15.27
N LYS A 233 -13.44 -4.80 15.47
CA LYS A 233 -13.95 -5.85 14.55
C LYS A 233 -15.37 -5.62 14.02
N ASN A 234 -16.27 -5.08 14.84
CA ASN A 234 -17.66 -4.85 14.47
C ASN A 234 -17.91 -3.48 13.84
N SER A 235 -16.86 -2.64 13.71
CA SER A 235 -16.97 -1.30 13.14
C SER A 235 -17.27 -1.33 11.65
N ASN A 236 -17.78 -0.21 11.15
CA ASN A 236 -18.02 -0.04 9.71
C ASN A 236 -16.69 -0.12 8.91
N GLY A 237 -15.62 0.46 9.44
CA GLY A 237 -14.29 0.38 8.81
C GLY A 237 -13.79 -1.06 8.66
N ALA A 238 -13.93 -1.90 9.70
CA ALA A 238 -13.55 -3.30 9.63
C ALA A 238 -14.37 -4.07 8.58
N LYS A 239 -15.68 -3.85 8.53
CA LYS A 239 -16.57 -4.48 7.53
C LYS A 239 -16.20 -4.06 6.11
N GLN A 240 -15.88 -2.78 5.90
CA GLN A 240 -15.51 -2.24 4.59
C GLN A 240 -14.16 -2.78 4.11
N TYR A 241 -13.13 -2.84 4.97
CA TYR A 241 -11.85 -3.44 4.58
C TYR A 241 -11.94 -4.95 4.35
N LEU A 242 -12.80 -5.65 5.09
CA LEU A 242 -13.08 -7.06 4.84
C LEU A 242 -13.80 -7.26 3.49
N ALA A 243 -14.73 -6.37 3.12
CA ALA A 243 -15.37 -6.37 1.81
C ALA A 243 -14.36 -6.09 0.70
N LEU A 244 -13.47 -5.09 0.88
CA LEU A 244 -12.39 -4.80 -0.04
C LEU A 244 -11.47 -6.01 -0.26
N ALA A 245 -11.09 -6.70 0.83
CA ALA A 245 -10.24 -7.89 0.72
C ALA A 245 -10.90 -9.02 -0.07
N LYS A 246 -12.20 -9.23 0.08
CA LYS A 246 -12.97 -10.18 -0.73
C LYS A 246 -12.98 -9.77 -2.20
N GLU A 247 -13.26 -8.51 -2.48
CA GLU A 247 -13.26 -7.97 -3.85
C GLU A 247 -11.87 -8.08 -4.50
N VAL A 248 -10.78 -7.87 -3.73
CA VAL A 248 -9.40 -8.09 -4.19
C VAL A 248 -9.15 -9.57 -4.54
N ILE A 249 -9.65 -10.51 -3.72
CA ILE A 249 -9.53 -11.95 -3.99
C ILE A 249 -10.30 -12.36 -5.25
N GLU A 250 -11.50 -11.81 -5.45
CA GLU A 250 -12.35 -12.10 -6.61
C GLU A 250 -11.78 -11.56 -7.93
N ARG A 251 -11.10 -10.42 -7.88
CA ARG A 251 -10.44 -9.81 -9.06
C ARG A 251 -9.10 -10.46 -9.44
N GLY A 252 -8.49 -11.21 -8.56
CA GLY A 252 -7.11 -11.66 -8.70
C GLY A 252 -6.74 -13.02 -8.71
#